data_a646fa29e17931e870823f460cd5a747
#
_entry.id   a646fa29e17931e870823f460cd5a747
#
_cell.length_a   1.000
_cell.length_b   1.000
_cell.length_c   1.000
_cell.angle_alpha   90.00
_cell.angle_beta   90.00
_cell.angle_gamma   90.00
#
_symmetry.space_group_name_H-M   'P 1'
#
loop_
_entity.id
_entity.type
_entity.pdbx_description
1 polymer ?
#
loop_
_entity_poly.entity_id
_entity_poly.type
_entity_poly.pdbx_seq_one_letter_code
_entity_poly.pdbx_strand_id
1 'polypeptide(L)'
;MASQKFTDDELIGAFKELKSPTLIAKKFNCDVRQIYHRRRNIEAKLGVELKAGSIRSVIHEQLDNHPAVKQIEIKDGVVLIGSDAHYWPNIITTAHRGFVHFCDGLKPKVVIMNGDVCDFATISRFPPIGWESRPSVIQEIETCQDRMEEIVQA
;
A
#
# COMPACT_ATOMS: atom_id res chain seq x y z
N MET A 1 -37.67 -18.84 -14.13
CA MET A 1 -36.26 -19.22 -14.23
C MET A 1 -35.47 -18.00 -14.73
N ALA A 2 -34.54 -17.49 -13.96
CA ALA A 2 -33.72 -16.33 -14.40
C ALA A 2 -32.87 -16.77 -15.59
N SER A 3 -32.96 -16.06 -16.71
CA SER A 3 -32.19 -16.29 -17.93
C SER A 3 -30.69 -16.32 -17.59
N GLN A 4 -30.02 -17.37 -18.00
CA GLN A 4 -28.59 -17.56 -17.79
C GLN A 4 -27.83 -16.55 -18.62
N LYS A 5 -27.27 -15.51 -18.00
CA LYS A 5 -26.67 -14.36 -18.69
C LYS A 5 -25.36 -14.68 -19.44
N PHE A 6 -24.73 -15.84 -19.20
CA PHE A 6 -23.49 -16.31 -19.83
C PHE A 6 -23.32 -17.82 -19.64
N THR A 7 -22.54 -18.45 -20.51
CA THR A 7 -22.27 -19.89 -20.50
C THR A 7 -21.12 -20.26 -19.55
N ASP A 8 -20.92 -21.55 -19.29
CA ASP A 8 -19.81 -22.05 -18.49
C ASP A 8 -18.47 -21.84 -19.20
N ASP A 9 -18.44 -22.01 -20.53
CA ASP A 9 -17.24 -21.79 -21.35
C ASP A 9 -16.82 -20.32 -21.38
N GLU A 10 -17.79 -19.39 -21.46
CA GLU A 10 -17.53 -17.96 -21.36
C GLU A 10 -16.95 -17.59 -19.98
N LEU A 11 -17.44 -18.23 -18.91
CA LEU A 11 -16.92 -18.01 -17.58
C LEU A 11 -15.49 -18.55 -17.44
N ILE A 12 -15.21 -19.74 -17.96
CA ILE A 12 -13.86 -20.33 -17.97
C ILE A 12 -12.89 -19.43 -18.75
N GLY A 13 -13.31 -18.96 -19.94
CA GLY A 13 -12.54 -18.00 -20.74
C GLY A 13 -12.24 -16.71 -19.98
N ALA A 14 -13.25 -16.16 -19.31
CA ALA A 14 -13.11 -14.95 -18.51
C ALA A 14 -12.16 -15.15 -17.30
N PHE A 15 -12.15 -16.33 -16.67
CA PHE A 15 -11.17 -16.63 -15.60
C PHE A 15 -9.73 -16.72 -16.12
N LYS A 16 -9.53 -17.26 -17.34
CA LYS A 16 -8.19 -17.30 -17.97
C LYS A 16 -7.67 -15.91 -18.31
N GLU A 17 -8.57 -15.03 -18.77
CA GLU A 17 -8.25 -13.67 -19.21
C GLU A 17 -8.09 -12.69 -18.01
N LEU A 18 -9.13 -12.58 -17.18
CA LEU A 18 -9.24 -11.53 -16.17
C LEU A 18 -8.72 -11.96 -14.79
N LYS A 19 -8.66 -13.24 -14.50
CA LYS A 19 -8.18 -13.82 -13.21
C LYS A 19 -8.79 -13.20 -11.94
N SER A 20 -9.84 -12.40 -12.08
CA SER A 20 -10.47 -11.63 -10.98
C SER A 20 -11.99 -11.81 -11.01
N PRO A 21 -12.59 -12.46 -9.99
CA PRO A 21 -14.04 -12.65 -9.90
C PRO A 21 -14.82 -11.32 -9.92
N THR A 22 -14.26 -10.25 -9.38
CA THR A 22 -14.89 -8.93 -9.37
C THR A 22 -14.94 -8.32 -10.77
N LEU A 23 -13.86 -8.41 -11.56
CA LEU A 23 -13.83 -7.93 -12.93
C LEU A 23 -14.74 -8.77 -13.83
N ILE A 24 -14.78 -10.09 -13.61
CA ILE A 24 -15.69 -11.00 -14.32
C ILE A 24 -17.14 -10.66 -14.02
N ALA A 25 -17.49 -10.40 -12.77
CA ALA A 25 -18.83 -9.96 -12.38
C ALA A 25 -19.22 -8.65 -13.06
N LYS A 26 -18.29 -7.71 -13.16
CA LYS A 26 -18.49 -6.44 -13.88
C LYS A 26 -18.65 -6.66 -15.39
N LYS A 27 -17.83 -7.53 -16.01
CA LYS A 27 -17.94 -7.89 -17.44
C LYS A 27 -19.31 -8.49 -17.79
N PHE A 28 -19.84 -9.37 -16.94
CA PHE A 28 -21.13 -10.03 -17.15
C PHE A 28 -22.33 -9.31 -16.51
N ASN A 29 -22.12 -8.15 -15.91
CA ASN A 29 -23.15 -7.37 -15.21
C ASN A 29 -23.97 -8.23 -14.23
N CYS A 30 -23.28 -8.93 -13.33
CA CYS A 30 -23.87 -9.82 -12.34
C CYS A 30 -23.22 -9.67 -10.97
N ASP A 31 -23.83 -10.27 -9.93
CA ASP A 31 -23.27 -10.26 -8.58
C ASP A 31 -22.02 -11.17 -8.51
N VAL A 32 -20.99 -10.70 -7.79
CA VAL A 32 -19.75 -11.46 -7.57
C VAL A 32 -20.02 -12.81 -6.90
N ARG A 33 -21.03 -12.90 -6.04
CA ARG A 33 -21.44 -14.17 -5.40
C ARG A 33 -21.90 -15.22 -6.42
N GLN A 34 -22.56 -14.78 -7.51
CA GLN A 34 -22.97 -15.68 -8.60
C GLN A 34 -21.74 -16.24 -9.32
N ILE A 35 -20.70 -15.44 -9.54
CA ILE A 35 -19.43 -15.89 -10.13
C ILE A 35 -18.77 -16.94 -9.23
N TYR A 36 -18.67 -16.72 -7.92
CA TYR A 36 -18.11 -17.70 -6.98
C TYR A 36 -18.90 -19.00 -6.93
N HIS A 37 -20.24 -18.92 -6.93
CA HIS A 37 -21.09 -20.09 -6.91
C HIS A 37 -20.94 -20.91 -8.19
N ARG A 38 -20.98 -20.27 -9.36
CA ARG A 38 -20.80 -20.95 -10.64
C ARG A 38 -19.40 -21.52 -10.81
N ARG A 39 -18.38 -20.80 -10.39
CA ARG A 39 -17.00 -21.30 -10.36
C ARG A 39 -16.91 -22.64 -9.65
N ARG A 40 -17.42 -22.74 -8.40
CA ARG A 40 -17.42 -23.97 -7.62
C ARG A 40 -18.15 -25.12 -8.34
N ASN A 41 -19.28 -24.82 -8.96
CA ASN A 41 -20.03 -25.83 -9.71
C ASN A 41 -19.26 -26.33 -10.93
N ILE A 42 -18.59 -25.47 -11.66
CA ILE A 42 -17.76 -25.83 -12.81
C ILE A 42 -16.54 -26.63 -12.37
N GLU A 43 -15.84 -26.19 -11.33
CA GLU A 43 -14.70 -26.90 -10.76
C GLU A 43 -15.09 -28.31 -10.31
N ALA A 44 -16.22 -28.45 -9.61
CA ALA A 44 -16.75 -29.75 -9.19
C ALA A 44 -17.17 -30.65 -10.36
N LYS A 45 -17.74 -30.06 -11.41
CA LYS A 45 -18.26 -30.82 -12.59
C LYS A 45 -17.15 -31.27 -13.53
N LEU A 46 -16.14 -30.41 -13.73
CA LEU A 46 -15.10 -30.67 -14.76
C LEU A 46 -13.77 -31.14 -14.15
N GLY A 47 -13.62 -31.16 -12.81
CA GLY A 47 -12.38 -31.53 -12.15
C GLY A 47 -11.22 -30.54 -12.42
N VAL A 48 -11.53 -29.30 -12.83
CA VAL A 48 -10.55 -28.28 -13.15
C VAL A 48 -10.55 -27.20 -12.07
N GLU A 49 -9.38 -26.65 -11.74
CA GLU A 49 -9.26 -25.53 -10.86
C GLU A 49 -9.20 -24.21 -11.66
N LEU A 50 -10.20 -23.35 -11.49
CA LEU A 50 -10.24 -22.02 -12.08
C LEU A 50 -9.49 -21.05 -11.14
N LYS A 51 -8.18 -20.92 -11.31
CA LYS A 51 -7.36 -20.03 -10.49
C LYS A 51 -7.81 -18.59 -10.66
N ALA A 52 -8.41 -18.03 -9.60
CA ALA A 52 -8.50 -16.59 -9.48
C ALA A 52 -7.08 -16.08 -9.19
N GLY A 53 -6.57 -15.19 -10.02
CA GLY A 53 -5.37 -14.45 -9.66
C GLY A 53 -5.59 -13.79 -8.31
N SER A 54 -4.62 -13.85 -7.44
CA SER A 54 -4.68 -13.06 -6.22
C SER A 54 -4.80 -11.59 -6.66
N ILE A 55 -5.67 -10.83 -6.00
CA ILE A 55 -5.76 -9.37 -6.22
C ILE A 55 -4.35 -8.75 -6.14
N ARG A 56 -3.48 -9.30 -5.31
CA ARG A 56 -2.07 -8.92 -5.22
C ARG A 56 -1.29 -9.10 -6.53
N SER A 57 -1.48 -10.20 -7.28
CA SER A 57 -0.72 -10.41 -8.54
C SER A 57 -1.15 -9.47 -9.65
N VAL A 58 -2.46 -9.17 -9.74
CA VAL A 58 -2.97 -8.21 -10.74
C VAL A 58 -2.57 -6.77 -10.38
N ILE A 59 -2.57 -6.44 -9.09
CA ILE A 59 -2.10 -5.15 -8.60
C ILE A 59 -0.58 -5.01 -8.82
N HIS A 60 0.22 -6.04 -8.59
CA HIS A 60 1.66 -6.01 -8.85
C HIS A 60 1.97 -5.73 -10.32
N GLU A 61 1.33 -6.42 -11.25
CA GLU A 61 1.57 -6.26 -12.69
C GLU A 61 1.16 -4.85 -13.20
N GLN A 62 0.14 -4.22 -12.58
CA GLN A 62 -0.27 -2.84 -12.88
C GLN A 62 0.57 -1.79 -12.14
N LEU A 63 1.11 -2.11 -10.98
CA LEU A 63 1.93 -1.19 -10.18
C LEU A 63 3.38 -1.13 -10.66
N ASP A 64 3.92 -2.18 -11.29
CA ASP A 64 5.31 -2.24 -11.76
C ASP A 64 5.67 -1.10 -12.72
N ASN A 65 4.69 -0.51 -13.40
CA ASN A 65 4.86 0.62 -14.31
C ASN A 65 4.21 1.93 -13.80
N HIS A 66 3.70 1.96 -12.57
CA HIS A 66 3.06 3.17 -12.05
C HIS A 66 4.12 4.19 -11.60
N PRO A 67 4.02 5.48 -11.99
CA PRO A 67 5.04 6.48 -11.67
C PRO A 67 5.22 6.71 -10.16
N ALA A 68 4.25 6.33 -9.33
CA ALA A 68 4.35 6.38 -7.87
C ALA A 68 5.04 5.16 -7.24
N VAL A 69 5.35 4.13 -8.04
CA VAL A 69 6.11 2.96 -7.57
C VAL A 69 7.57 3.16 -7.89
N LYS A 70 8.41 3.15 -6.86
CA LYS A 70 9.86 3.18 -7.00
C LYS A 70 10.44 1.82 -6.68
N GLN A 71 11.01 1.17 -7.69
CA GLN A 71 11.74 -0.08 -7.48
C GLN A 71 13.18 0.24 -7.10
N ILE A 72 13.64 -0.36 -6.01
CA ILE A 72 15.00 -0.22 -5.50
C ILE A 72 15.59 -1.63 -5.39
N GLU A 73 16.61 -1.91 -6.19
CA GLU A 73 17.32 -3.20 -6.13
C GLU A 73 18.54 -3.07 -5.21
N ILE A 74 18.57 -3.90 -4.18
CA ILE A 74 19.71 -3.98 -3.24
C ILE A 74 20.18 -5.43 -3.18
N LYS A 75 21.39 -5.69 -3.70
CA LYS A 75 21.97 -7.04 -3.73
C LYS A 75 22.51 -7.47 -2.38
N ASP A 76 23.02 -6.51 -1.59
CA ASP A 76 23.61 -6.74 -0.28
C ASP A 76 23.58 -5.45 0.53
N GLY A 77 23.26 -5.54 1.81
CA GLY A 77 23.24 -4.40 2.72
C GLY A 77 21.94 -4.27 3.53
N VAL A 78 21.87 -3.22 4.31
CA VAL A 78 20.73 -2.90 5.18
C VAL A 78 19.83 -1.88 4.51
N VAL A 79 18.53 -2.09 4.60
CA VAL A 79 17.49 -1.08 4.33
C VAL A 79 16.84 -0.76 5.66
N LEU A 80 16.79 0.52 6.02
CA LEU A 80 16.12 0.96 7.22
C LEU A 80 14.80 1.66 6.82
N ILE A 81 13.70 1.25 7.43
CA ILE A 81 12.38 1.80 7.11
C ILE A 81 11.79 2.39 8.39
N GLY A 82 11.49 3.69 8.36
CA GLY A 82 10.72 4.39 9.36
C GLY A 82 9.32 4.70 8.84
N SER A 83 8.35 4.82 9.73
CA SER A 83 6.96 5.16 9.42
C SER A 83 6.37 5.99 10.55
N ASP A 84 5.39 6.83 10.21
CA ASP A 84 4.55 7.55 11.18
C ASP A 84 5.37 8.37 12.20
N ALA A 85 6.32 9.14 11.69
CA ALA A 85 7.26 9.89 12.54
C ALA A 85 6.60 11.08 13.24
N HIS A 86 5.58 11.72 12.62
CA HIS A 86 4.81 12.83 13.16
C HIS A 86 5.69 13.87 13.86
N TYR A 87 6.70 14.38 13.12
CA TYR A 87 7.65 15.32 13.69
C TYR A 87 6.97 16.63 14.11
N TRP A 88 7.16 16.98 15.36
CA TRP A 88 6.58 18.17 15.97
C TRP A 88 7.66 19.19 16.32
N PRO A 89 7.42 20.50 16.09
CA PRO A 89 8.39 21.54 16.42
C PRO A 89 8.84 21.49 17.89
N ASN A 90 10.13 21.65 18.09
CA ASN A 90 10.79 21.64 19.40
C ASN A 90 10.74 20.30 20.17
N ILE A 91 10.25 19.22 19.53
CA ILE A 91 10.25 17.88 20.15
C ILE A 91 11.15 16.94 19.34
N ILE A 92 12.12 16.33 20.04
CA ILE A 92 12.93 15.23 19.49
C ILE A 92 12.56 13.97 20.25
N THR A 93 11.83 13.07 19.58
CA THR A 93 11.37 11.85 20.20
C THR A 93 12.52 10.86 20.44
N THR A 94 12.36 9.96 21.41
CA THR A 94 13.30 8.87 21.63
C THR A 94 13.37 7.94 20.42
N ALA A 95 12.25 7.73 19.72
CA ALA A 95 12.18 6.95 18.50
C ALA A 95 13.08 7.55 17.40
N HIS A 96 13.02 8.87 17.18
CA HIS A 96 13.89 9.53 16.22
C HIS A 96 15.37 9.39 16.57
N ARG A 97 15.74 9.65 17.84
CA ARG A 97 17.14 9.45 18.28
C ARG A 97 17.63 8.03 18.08
N GLY A 98 16.77 7.02 18.38
CA GLY A 98 17.06 5.63 18.12
C GLY A 98 17.24 5.33 16.63
N PHE A 99 16.39 5.92 15.78
CA PHE A 99 16.48 5.75 14.34
C PHE A 99 17.77 6.32 13.77
N VAL A 100 18.16 7.54 14.16
CA VAL A 100 19.45 8.15 13.80
C VAL A 100 20.63 7.29 14.27
N HIS A 101 20.58 6.78 15.51
CA HIS A 101 21.60 5.87 16.02
C HIS A 101 21.70 4.57 15.19
N PHE A 102 20.59 4.00 14.73
CA PHE A 102 20.60 2.86 13.82
C PHE A 102 21.20 3.21 12.45
N CYS A 103 20.89 4.41 11.92
CA CYS A 103 21.51 4.88 10.68
C CYS A 103 23.03 4.96 10.82
N ASP A 104 23.51 5.55 11.91
CA ASP A 104 24.94 5.66 12.18
C ASP A 104 25.62 4.29 12.40
N GLY A 105 25.01 3.41 13.18
CA GLY A 105 25.60 2.11 13.52
C GLY A 105 25.53 1.08 12.38
N LEU A 106 24.45 1.05 11.61
CA LEU A 106 24.20 0.07 10.56
C LEU A 106 24.65 0.54 9.18
N LYS A 107 24.85 1.86 8.98
CA LYS A 107 25.19 2.48 7.70
C LYS A 107 24.33 1.93 6.54
N PRO A 108 22.99 2.10 6.60
CA PRO A 108 22.10 1.51 5.63
C PRO A 108 22.37 2.04 4.22
N LYS A 109 22.22 1.20 3.20
CA LYS A 109 22.32 1.62 1.80
C LYS A 109 21.14 2.47 1.36
N VAL A 110 19.98 2.25 2.00
CA VAL A 110 18.76 3.01 1.75
C VAL A 110 18.01 3.22 3.06
N VAL A 111 17.55 4.42 3.25
CA VAL A 111 16.58 4.77 4.30
C VAL A 111 15.28 5.18 3.63
N ILE A 112 14.17 4.64 4.10
CA ILE A 112 12.83 4.95 3.61
C ILE A 112 12.00 5.49 4.77
N MET A 113 11.50 6.72 4.64
CA MET A 113 10.48 7.26 5.53
C MET A 113 9.11 7.08 4.87
N ASN A 114 8.33 6.15 5.40
CA ASN A 114 7.08 5.69 4.78
C ASN A 114 5.87 6.28 5.49
N GLY A 115 5.32 7.36 4.94
CA GLY A 115 4.09 8.01 5.42
C GLY A 115 4.30 8.89 6.65
N ASP A 116 3.36 9.74 6.85
CA ASP A 116 3.08 10.63 7.99
C ASP A 116 4.32 11.19 8.73
N VAL A 117 5.24 11.78 7.96
CA VAL A 117 6.43 12.44 8.50
C VAL A 117 6.05 13.78 9.14
N CYS A 118 5.12 14.52 8.50
CA CYS A 118 4.51 15.75 9.00
C CYS A 118 3.07 15.48 9.40
N ASP A 119 2.62 16.07 10.49
CA ASP A 119 1.25 15.92 10.99
C ASP A 119 0.26 16.91 10.34
N PHE A 120 0.75 18.08 9.93
CA PHE A 120 -0.02 19.18 9.37
C PHE A 120 -1.24 19.55 10.21
N ALA A 121 -1.03 19.67 11.51
CA ALA A 121 -2.06 19.86 12.53
C ALA A 121 -3.01 21.05 12.25
N THR A 122 -2.53 22.10 11.59
CA THR A 122 -3.33 23.29 11.26
C THR A 122 -4.35 23.05 10.16
N ILE A 123 -4.06 22.14 9.20
CA ILE A 123 -4.91 21.84 8.05
C ILE A 123 -5.51 20.43 8.12
N SER A 124 -5.13 19.65 9.13
CA SER A 124 -5.67 18.30 9.34
C SER A 124 -7.16 18.36 9.69
N ARG A 125 -7.92 17.41 9.14
CA ARG A 125 -9.33 17.18 9.49
C ARG A 125 -9.52 16.53 10.87
N PHE A 126 -8.46 16.01 11.45
CA PHE A 126 -8.51 15.38 12.77
C PHE A 126 -8.48 16.45 13.86
N PRO A 127 -9.21 16.26 14.98
CA PRO A 127 -9.16 17.20 16.08
C PRO A 127 -7.75 17.25 16.67
N PRO A 128 -7.26 18.44 17.05
CA PRO A 128 -5.97 18.57 17.72
C PRO A 128 -6.00 17.84 19.07
N ILE A 129 -4.85 17.34 19.48
CA ILE A 129 -4.64 16.90 20.85
C ILE A 129 -4.75 18.15 21.72
N GLY A 130 -5.78 18.24 22.56
CA GLY A 130 -6.43 19.47 23.06
C GLY A 130 -5.62 20.39 23.98
N TRP A 131 -4.30 20.21 24.15
CA TRP A 131 -3.45 21.01 25.04
C TRP A 131 -2.19 21.59 24.38
N GLU A 132 -2.03 21.39 23.08
CA GLU A 132 -0.87 21.86 22.33
C GLU A 132 -1.23 23.06 21.43
N SER A 133 -0.33 24.05 21.39
CA SER A 133 -0.41 25.10 20.39
C SER A 133 -0.13 24.52 19.01
N ARG A 134 -1.03 24.76 18.05
CA ARG A 134 -0.83 24.30 16.68
C ARG A 134 0.35 25.04 16.04
N PRO A 135 1.39 24.34 15.58
CA PRO A 135 2.44 24.96 14.81
C PRO A 135 1.90 25.42 13.45
N SER A 136 2.54 26.40 12.85
CA SER A 136 2.26 26.72 11.46
C SER A 136 2.77 25.62 10.54
N VAL A 137 2.18 25.49 9.35
CA VAL A 137 2.63 24.52 8.33
C VAL A 137 4.12 24.70 8.01
N ILE A 138 4.62 25.94 7.99
CA ILE A 138 6.04 26.23 7.73
C ILE A 138 6.91 25.64 8.84
N GLN A 139 6.55 25.83 10.11
CA GLN A 139 7.30 25.29 11.24
C GLN A 139 7.35 23.76 11.23
N GLU A 140 6.25 23.09 10.83
CA GLU A 140 6.23 21.64 10.69
C GLU A 140 7.16 21.17 9.56
N ILE A 141 7.12 21.84 8.40
CA ILE A 141 7.98 21.52 7.25
C ILE A 141 9.45 21.70 7.63
N GLU A 142 9.82 22.84 8.22
CA GLU A 142 11.20 23.10 8.67
C GLU A 142 11.67 22.04 9.67
N THR A 143 10.82 21.67 10.63
CA THR A 143 11.14 20.60 11.59
C THR A 143 11.36 19.27 10.90
N CYS A 144 10.51 18.91 9.94
CA CYS A 144 10.68 17.68 9.18
C CYS A 144 11.99 17.68 8.37
N GLN A 145 12.33 18.80 7.76
CA GLN A 145 13.59 18.96 7.03
C GLN A 145 14.80 18.75 7.95
N ASP A 146 14.82 19.40 9.12
CA ASP A 146 15.88 19.24 10.11
C ASP A 146 16.03 17.78 10.56
N ARG A 147 14.92 17.09 10.85
CA ARG A 147 14.95 15.67 11.26
C ARG A 147 15.43 14.75 10.12
N MET A 148 15.03 15.05 8.90
CA MET A 148 15.49 14.29 7.73
C MET A 148 16.98 14.52 7.47
N GLU A 149 17.48 15.74 7.68
CA GLU A 149 18.89 16.05 7.55
C GLU A 149 19.74 15.30 8.60
N GLU A 150 19.29 15.22 9.85
CA GLU A 150 19.95 14.41 10.89
C GLU A 150 20.09 12.94 10.49
N ILE A 151 19.06 12.37 9.83
CA ILE A 151 19.09 11.00 9.30
C ILE A 151 20.12 10.85 8.17
N VAL A 152 20.20 11.84 7.29
CA VAL A 152 21.13 11.82 6.14
C VAL A 152 22.58 11.97 6.58
N GLN A 153 22.84 12.72 7.65
CA GLN A 153 24.18 12.94 8.18
C GLN A 153 24.71 11.76 9.03
N ALA A 154 23.83 10.90 9.51
CA ALA A 154 24.20 9.72 10.29
C ALA A 154 24.72 8.57 9.39
#